data_82b91c38d4b963712601dc16919c59c5
#
_entry.id   82b91c38d4b963712601dc16919c59c5
#
_cell.length_a   1.000
_cell.length_b   1.000
_cell.length_c   1.000
_cell.angle_alpha   90.00
_cell.angle_beta   90.00
_cell.angle_gamma   90.00
#
_symmetry.space_group_name_H-M   'P 1'
#
loop_
_entity.id
_entity.type
_entity.pdbx_description
1 polymer ?
#
loop_
_entity_poly.entity_id
_entity_poly.type
_entity_poly.pdbx_seq_one_letter_code
_entity_poly.pdbx_strand_id
1 'polypeptide(L)'
;MSQLLSDINIDCLVLEKHTKEHVLSRIRAGVLEEGTIKLLKKAGIFKRIKDEGFSHDGIFLSLKNRGFRMDFKKLINQKVTVYGQTEVTKDLYELREKNNGKVFNSVKDVKIHEIETSNPYVTCKIVDKETKINADFIIGCDGFHGVSRNTIPKEKIKTFERVYPFAWLGILSETPPISEELIYANHKTGFALASMRNENLSRYYIQTSIDEKTTEWSDDRFWNEIKKRLPEESLENLVTGPSIEKSLAPLRSFVVEPMSYGNLFLVGDAAHIVPPTGAKGLNLAFSDVNYLVETLEEYYQEKNKTVLSKYSKRALNRVWKAIRFSWWMTVTFHKFPNQSDFDQKMQETEIEYLENSEVAQKSFAENYVGLPF
;
A
#
# COMPACT_ATOMS: atom_id res chain seq x y z
N MET A 1 8.05 -2.81 -12.01
CA MET A 1 8.64 -1.85 -12.98
C MET A 1 9.73 -2.53 -13.83
N SER A 2 10.92 -2.81 -13.30
CA SER A 2 12.05 -3.31 -14.10
C SER A 2 11.76 -4.57 -14.92
N GLN A 3 10.95 -5.51 -14.40
CA GLN A 3 10.54 -6.69 -15.16
C GLN A 3 9.71 -6.31 -16.39
N LEU A 4 8.69 -5.49 -16.22
CA LEU A 4 7.81 -5.06 -17.32
C LEU A 4 8.54 -4.24 -18.38
N LEU A 5 9.51 -3.40 -17.99
CA LEU A 5 10.37 -2.68 -18.94
C LEU A 5 11.27 -3.65 -19.74
N SER A 6 11.83 -4.64 -19.06
CA SER A 6 12.63 -5.69 -19.72
C SER A 6 11.82 -6.50 -20.74
N ASP A 7 10.55 -6.80 -20.41
CA ASP A 7 9.64 -7.56 -21.28
C ASP A 7 9.31 -6.82 -22.60
N ILE A 8 9.47 -5.48 -22.61
CA ILE A 8 9.31 -4.64 -23.81
C ILE A 8 10.66 -4.12 -24.35
N ASN A 9 11.77 -4.79 -24.00
CA ASN A 9 13.13 -4.50 -24.44
C ASN A 9 13.66 -3.11 -24.09
N ILE A 10 13.20 -2.53 -22.98
CA ILE A 10 13.78 -1.30 -22.41
C ILE A 10 14.81 -1.71 -21.34
N ASP A 11 16.09 -1.40 -21.59
CA ASP A 11 17.18 -1.70 -20.64
C ASP A 11 16.99 -0.89 -19.36
N CYS A 12 17.08 -1.56 -18.23
CA CYS A 12 16.93 -0.91 -16.93
C CYS A 12 17.76 -1.63 -15.85
N LEU A 13 18.16 -0.85 -14.85
CA LEU A 13 18.80 -1.37 -13.65
C LEU A 13 18.07 -0.86 -12.40
N VAL A 14 18.20 -1.59 -11.32
CA VAL A 14 17.62 -1.26 -10.01
C VAL A 14 18.75 -1.00 -9.02
N LEU A 15 18.63 0.10 -8.28
CA LEU A 15 19.51 0.46 -7.16
C LEU A 15 18.70 0.32 -5.87
N GLU A 16 19.04 -0.65 -5.03
CA GLU A 16 18.39 -0.90 -3.74
C GLU A 16 19.37 -0.54 -2.59
N LYS A 17 18.89 0.26 -1.65
CA LYS A 17 19.68 0.72 -0.49
C LYS A 17 20.03 -0.41 0.48
N HIS A 18 19.15 -1.39 0.64
CA HIS A 18 19.28 -2.47 1.60
C HIS A 18 19.81 -3.76 0.95
N THR A 19 20.21 -4.71 1.78
CA THR A 19 20.51 -6.06 1.30
C THR A 19 19.23 -6.77 0.88
N LYS A 20 19.35 -7.79 0.02
CA LYS A 20 18.20 -8.62 -0.39
C LYS A 20 17.53 -9.29 0.81
N GLU A 21 18.33 -9.79 1.76
CA GLU A 21 17.85 -10.43 2.98
C GLU A 21 17.03 -9.46 3.83
N HIS A 22 17.50 -8.22 4.01
CA HIS A 22 16.75 -7.19 4.72
C HIS A 22 15.41 -6.89 4.04
N VAL A 23 15.39 -6.74 2.72
CA VAL A 23 14.17 -6.48 1.96
C VAL A 23 13.16 -7.61 2.13
N LEU A 24 13.62 -8.86 2.08
CA LEU A 24 12.78 -10.06 2.19
C LEU A 24 12.43 -10.46 3.63
N SER A 25 13.07 -9.89 4.64
CA SER A 25 12.72 -10.15 6.05
C SER A 25 11.54 -9.30 6.54
N ARG A 26 11.11 -8.28 5.81
CA ARG A 26 10.06 -7.36 6.25
C ARG A 26 8.67 -7.87 5.90
N ILE A 27 7.93 -8.30 6.91
CA ILE A 27 6.55 -8.78 6.74
C ILE A 27 5.60 -7.58 6.59
N ARG A 28 4.96 -7.49 5.42
CA ARG A 28 3.99 -6.44 5.09
C ARG A 28 2.68 -7.01 4.58
N ALA A 29 1.60 -6.24 4.76
CA ALA A 29 0.30 -6.61 4.22
C ALA A 29 0.33 -6.71 2.69
N GLY A 30 -0.52 -7.56 2.15
CA GLY A 30 -0.68 -7.74 0.72
C GLY A 30 -2.13 -8.06 0.41
N VAL A 31 -3.01 -7.05 0.43
CA VAL A 31 -4.36 -7.15 -0.15
C VAL A 31 -4.27 -6.65 -1.58
N LEU A 32 -4.36 -7.56 -2.55
CA LEU A 32 -4.16 -7.27 -3.95
C LEU A 32 -5.50 -7.11 -4.67
N GLU A 33 -5.64 -5.98 -5.35
CA GLU A 33 -6.76 -5.70 -6.25
C GLU A 33 -6.63 -6.50 -7.55
N GLU A 34 -7.73 -6.69 -8.25
CA GLU A 34 -7.76 -7.39 -9.53
C GLU A 34 -6.82 -6.78 -10.59
N GLY A 35 -6.72 -5.43 -10.64
CA GLY A 35 -5.78 -4.74 -11.54
C GLY A 35 -4.33 -5.09 -11.23
N THR A 36 -3.97 -5.16 -9.95
CA THR A 36 -2.64 -5.58 -9.50
C THR A 36 -2.35 -7.02 -9.88
N ILE A 37 -3.29 -7.95 -9.67
CA ILE A 37 -3.16 -9.36 -10.09
C ILE A 37 -2.93 -9.48 -11.59
N LYS A 38 -3.68 -8.75 -12.41
CA LYS A 38 -3.48 -8.73 -13.87
C LYS A 38 -2.08 -8.25 -14.26
N LEU A 39 -1.58 -7.22 -13.59
CA LEU A 39 -0.25 -6.69 -13.86
C LEU A 39 0.86 -7.67 -13.43
N LEU A 40 0.72 -8.32 -12.26
CA LEU A 40 1.64 -9.35 -11.80
C LEU A 40 1.64 -10.58 -12.73
N LYS A 41 0.47 -10.96 -13.25
CA LYS A 41 0.36 -12.00 -14.29
C LYS A 41 1.08 -11.59 -15.57
N LYS A 42 0.93 -10.34 -16.03
CA LYS A 42 1.66 -9.79 -17.17
C LYS A 42 3.18 -9.85 -16.92
N ALA A 43 3.63 -9.57 -15.69
CA ALA A 43 5.03 -9.66 -15.31
C ALA A 43 5.57 -11.10 -15.12
N GLY A 44 4.72 -12.13 -15.25
CA GLY A 44 5.15 -13.54 -15.18
C GLY A 44 5.19 -14.16 -13.78
N ILE A 45 4.67 -13.51 -12.74
CA ILE A 45 4.70 -14.01 -11.35
C ILE A 45 3.30 -14.37 -10.83
N PHE A 46 2.53 -15.12 -11.54
CA PHE A 46 1.17 -15.45 -11.13
C PHE A 46 1.01 -16.83 -10.49
N LYS A 47 1.94 -17.78 -10.74
CA LYS A 47 1.77 -19.17 -10.31
C LYS A 47 1.61 -19.29 -8.80
N ARG A 48 2.57 -18.79 -8.02
CA ARG A 48 2.51 -18.85 -6.55
C ARG A 48 1.33 -18.04 -5.99
N ILE A 49 1.00 -16.90 -6.59
CA ILE A 49 -0.18 -16.11 -6.18
C ILE A 49 -1.46 -16.94 -6.30
N LYS A 50 -1.60 -17.75 -7.36
CA LYS A 50 -2.74 -18.64 -7.57
C LYS A 50 -2.77 -19.79 -6.58
N ASP A 51 -1.60 -20.37 -6.28
CA ASP A 51 -1.48 -21.60 -5.48
C ASP A 51 -1.46 -21.33 -3.97
N GLU A 52 -0.93 -20.17 -3.54
CA GLU A 52 -0.68 -19.82 -2.14
C GLU A 52 -1.48 -18.57 -1.67
N GLY A 53 -2.09 -17.82 -2.57
CA GLY A 53 -2.87 -16.63 -2.23
C GLY A 53 -4.27 -16.98 -1.73
N PHE A 54 -4.76 -16.23 -0.75
CA PHE A 54 -6.09 -16.41 -0.19
C PHE A 54 -7.09 -15.49 -0.88
N SER A 55 -8.20 -16.06 -1.35
CA SER A 55 -9.29 -15.31 -1.97
C SER A 55 -10.24 -14.80 -0.90
N HIS A 56 -10.42 -13.48 -0.81
CA HIS A 56 -11.43 -12.89 0.07
C HIS A 56 -12.57 -12.33 -0.78
N ASP A 57 -13.73 -12.95 -0.66
CA ASP A 57 -14.94 -12.58 -1.36
C ASP A 57 -15.70 -11.43 -0.66
N GLY A 58 -15.25 -11.01 0.52
CA GLY A 58 -15.84 -9.94 1.30
C GLY A 58 -14.93 -9.42 2.43
N ILE A 59 -15.53 -8.61 3.27
CA ILE A 59 -14.98 -8.15 4.57
C ILE A 59 -16.10 -8.06 5.59
N PHE A 60 -15.75 -8.01 6.86
CA PHE A 60 -16.69 -7.77 7.94
C PHE A 60 -16.53 -6.34 8.50
N LEU A 61 -17.62 -5.59 8.55
CA LEU A 61 -17.68 -4.26 9.12
C LEU A 61 -18.43 -4.30 10.46
N SER A 62 -17.84 -3.76 11.51
CA SER A 62 -18.42 -3.80 12.86
C SER A 62 -18.60 -2.40 13.44
N LEU A 63 -19.73 -2.21 14.09
CA LEU A 63 -20.10 -1.05 14.85
C LEU A 63 -20.61 -1.49 16.23
N LYS A 64 -20.04 -0.96 17.33
CA LYS A 64 -20.50 -1.27 18.70
C LYS A 64 -20.59 -2.77 18.98
N ASN A 65 -19.57 -3.53 18.62
CA ASN A 65 -19.42 -4.98 18.85
C ASN A 65 -20.42 -5.87 18.10
N ARG A 66 -21.14 -5.36 17.13
CA ARG A 66 -21.95 -6.12 16.18
C ARG A 66 -21.61 -5.68 14.77
N GLY A 67 -21.97 -6.44 13.75
CA GLY A 67 -21.67 -6.01 12.40
C GLY A 67 -22.30 -6.87 11.33
N PHE A 68 -21.83 -6.67 10.11
CA PHE A 68 -22.33 -7.38 8.94
C PHE A 68 -21.19 -7.69 7.97
N ARG A 69 -21.37 -8.75 7.22
CA ARG A 69 -20.45 -9.11 6.16
C ARG A 69 -20.86 -8.41 4.85
N MET A 70 -19.89 -7.71 4.25
CA MET A 70 -20.05 -7.13 2.92
C MET A 70 -19.50 -8.12 1.89
N ASP A 71 -20.39 -8.73 1.10
CA ASP A 71 -20.06 -9.76 0.13
C ASP A 71 -19.79 -9.16 -1.25
N PHE A 72 -18.51 -8.94 -1.58
CA PHE A 72 -18.09 -8.36 -2.86
C PHE A 72 -18.47 -9.27 -4.04
N LYS A 73 -18.39 -10.59 -3.83
CA LYS A 73 -18.73 -11.56 -4.86
C LYS A 73 -20.18 -11.45 -5.26
N LYS A 74 -21.10 -11.38 -4.29
CA LYS A 74 -22.53 -11.21 -4.52
C LYS A 74 -22.85 -9.83 -5.10
N LEU A 75 -22.24 -8.77 -4.58
CA LEU A 75 -22.57 -7.38 -4.92
C LEU A 75 -22.11 -7.00 -6.33
N ILE A 76 -20.87 -7.35 -6.70
CA ILE A 76 -20.21 -6.86 -7.92
C ILE A 76 -19.42 -7.94 -8.67
N ASN A 77 -19.57 -9.22 -8.28
CA ASN A 77 -18.86 -10.37 -8.85
C ASN A 77 -17.32 -10.19 -8.89
N GLN A 78 -16.75 -9.57 -7.87
CA GLN A 78 -15.31 -9.35 -7.73
C GLN A 78 -14.83 -9.80 -6.35
N LYS A 79 -13.51 -9.83 -6.17
CA LYS A 79 -12.83 -10.24 -4.94
C LYS A 79 -11.49 -9.55 -4.80
N VAL A 80 -10.86 -9.67 -3.65
CA VAL A 80 -9.45 -9.34 -3.46
C VAL A 80 -8.65 -10.60 -3.17
N THR A 81 -7.35 -10.55 -3.40
CA THR A 81 -6.45 -11.66 -3.09
C THR A 81 -5.49 -11.23 -1.99
N VAL A 82 -5.42 -11.97 -0.91
CA VAL A 82 -4.40 -11.78 0.12
C VAL A 82 -3.18 -12.61 -0.25
N TYR A 83 -2.10 -11.91 -0.57
CA TYR A 83 -0.79 -12.49 -0.83
C TYR A 83 0.27 -11.50 -0.37
N GLY A 84 1.10 -11.89 0.58
CA GLY A 84 2.00 -10.97 1.28
C GLY A 84 2.89 -10.17 0.35
N GLN A 85 3.07 -8.87 0.62
CA GLN A 85 3.98 -8.02 -0.17
C GLN A 85 5.40 -8.59 -0.21
N THR A 86 5.84 -9.24 0.86
CA THR A 86 7.15 -9.92 0.94
C THR A 86 7.25 -11.03 -0.11
N GLU A 87 6.18 -11.83 -0.27
CA GLU A 87 6.14 -12.91 -1.26
C GLU A 87 6.14 -12.37 -2.69
N VAL A 88 5.36 -11.32 -2.95
CA VAL A 88 5.41 -10.61 -4.25
C VAL A 88 6.83 -10.12 -4.55
N THR A 89 7.50 -9.55 -3.55
CA THR A 89 8.85 -9.03 -3.70
C THR A 89 9.85 -10.14 -3.96
N LYS A 90 9.72 -11.28 -3.26
CA LYS A 90 10.53 -12.48 -3.46
C LYS A 90 10.38 -13.01 -4.89
N ASP A 91 9.15 -13.19 -5.35
CA ASP A 91 8.86 -13.66 -6.71
C ASP A 91 9.47 -12.74 -7.78
N LEU A 92 9.41 -11.41 -7.56
CA LEU A 92 10.03 -10.45 -8.47
C LEU A 92 11.56 -10.52 -8.47
N TYR A 93 12.19 -10.70 -7.30
CA TYR A 93 13.65 -10.91 -7.23
C TYR A 93 14.07 -12.17 -7.97
N GLU A 94 13.41 -13.30 -7.70
CA GLU A 94 13.70 -14.59 -8.36
C GLU A 94 13.54 -14.50 -9.89
N LEU A 95 12.48 -13.83 -10.35
CA LEU A 95 12.25 -13.62 -11.77
C LEU A 95 13.33 -12.73 -12.40
N ARG A 96 13.72 -11.66 -11.72
CA ARG A 96 14.78 -10.76 -12.22
C ARG A 96 16.14 -11.47 -12.27
N GLU A 97 16.48 -12.29 -11.30
CA GLU A 97 17.69 -13.11 -11.30
C GLU A 97 17.67 -14.13 -12.43
N LYS A 98 16.55 -14.85 -12.62
CA LYS A 98 16.37 -15.79 -13.72
C LYS A 98 16.55 -15.14 -15.10
N ASN A 99 16.13 -13.89 -15.25
CA ASN A 99 16.21 -13.13 -16.51
C ASN A 99 17.50 -12.29 -16.61
N ASN A 100 18.51 -12.52 -15.75
CA ASN A 100 19.75 -11.75 -15.67
C ASN A 100 19.54 -10.23 -15.51
N GLY A 101 18.46 -9.84 -14.83
CA GLY A 101 18.14 -8.44 -14.57
C GLY A 101 19.13 -7.78 -13.60
N LYS A 102 19.58 -6.58 -13.94
CA LYS A 102 20.57 -5.83 -13.16
C LYS A 102 19.92 -5.23 -11.90
N VAL A 103 20.13 -5.87 -10.73
CA VAL A 103 19.70 -5.37 -9.42
C VAL A 103 20.92 -5.25 -8.51
N PHE A 104 21.25 -4.03 -8.09
CA PHE A 104 22.35 -3.75 -7.18
C PHE A 104 21.78 -3.47 -5.79
N ASN A 105 22.10 -4.34 -4.85
CA ASN A 105 21.70 -4.18 -3.44
C ASN A 105 22.83 -3.46 -2.64
N SER A 106 22.48 -2.95 -1.46
CA SER A 106 23.41 -2.25 -0.55
C SER A 106 24.07 -1.01 -1.18
N VAL A 107 23.34 -0.35 -2.09
CA VAL A 107 23.81 0.88 -2.75
C VAL A 107 23.73 2.05 -1.77
N LYS A 108 24.83 2.85 -1.71
CA LYS A 108 24.95 3.99 -0.80
C LYS A 108 25.08 5.30 -1.58
N ASP A 109 24.84 6.41 -0.90
CA ASP A 109 25.14 7.79 -1.36
C ASP A 109 24.52 8.13 -2.72
N VAL A 110 23.29 7.66 -2.99
CA VAL A 110 22.59 7.93 -4.23
C VAL A 110 22.27 9.42 -4.36
N LYS A 111 22.71 10.04 -5.47
CA LYS A 111 22.36 11.41 -5.86
C LYS A 111 21.94 11.44 -7.32
N ILE A 112 20.93 12.23 -7.60
CA ILE A 112 20.33 12.36 -8.94
C ILE A 112 20.73 13.73 -9.50
N HIS A 113 21.12 13.77 -10.77
CA HIS A 113 21.66 14.94 -11.43
C HIS A 113 21.07 15.16 -12.80
N GLU A 114 21.05 16.41 -13.28
CA GLU A 114 20.76 16.83 -14.64
C GLU A 114 19.39 16.35 -15.17
N ILE A 115 18.37 16.27 -14.29
CA ILE A 115 17.04 15.76 -14.65
C ILE A 115 16.32 16.58 -15.72
N GLU A 116 16.73 17.84 -15.93
CA GLU A 116 16.13 18.75 -16.93
C GLU A 116 16.85 18.69 -18.28
N THR A 117 18.01 18.07 -18.35
CA THR A 117 18.82 17.97 -19.56
C THR A 117 18.53 16.68 -20.34
N SER A 118 19.15 16.53 -21.51
CA SER A 118 19.08 15.27 -22.28
C SER A 118 19.94 14.14 -21.70
N ASN A 119 20.73 14.42 -20.67
CA ASN A 119 21.72 13.47 -20.13
C ASN A 119 21.62 13.34 -18.59
N PRO A 120 20.45 12.96 -18.04
CA PRO A 120 20.32 12.73 -16.61
C PRO A 120 21.20 11.56 -16.15
N TYR A 121 21.71 11.65 -14.93
CA TYR A 121 22.56 10.58 -14.39
C TYR A 121 22.39 10.46 -12.88
N VAL A 122 22.78 9.30 -12.37
CA VAL A 122 22.86 9.01 -10.93
C VAL A 122 24.31 8.78 -10.55
N THR A 123 24.74 9.36 -9.42
CA THR A 123 25.98 8.96 -8.75
C THR A 123 25.66 8.18 -7.49
N CYS A 124 26.41 7.14 -7.21
CA CYS A 124 26.22 6.28 -6.05
C CYS A 124 27.49 5.49 -5.73
N LYS A 125 27.50 4.79 -4.59
CA LYS A 125 28.52 3.80 -4.28
C LYS A 125 27.95 2.39 -4.40
N ILE A 126 28.58 1.58 -5.24
CA ILE A 126 28.31 0.14 -5.40
C ILE A 126 29.55 -0.61 -4.94
N VAL A 127 29.42 -1.44 -3.91
CA VAL A 127 30.57 -2.14 -3.29
C VAL A 127 31.71 -1.13 -2.97
N ASP A 128 31.31 -0.03 -2.32
CA ASP A 128 32.18 1.11 -1.91
C ASP A 128 32.93 1.82 -3.06
N LYS A 129 32.64 1.49 -4.32
CA LYS A 129 33.20 2.17 -5.49
C LYS A 129 32.24 3.26 -5.99
N GLU A 130 32.77 4.49 -6.12
CA GLU A 130 32.07 5.59 -6.78
C GLU A 130 31.69 5.20 -8.21
N THR A 131 30.42 5.32 -8.54
CA THR A 131 29.84 4.89 -9.82
C THR A 131 28.93 5.99 -10.36
N LYS A 132 29.09 6.35 -11.62
CA LYS A 132 28.19 7.21 -12.40
C LYS A 132 27.40 6.35 -13.37
N ILE A 133 26.08 6.53 -13.38
CA ILE A 133 25.14 5.79 -14.23
C ILE A 133 24.35 6.80 -15.05
N ASN A 134 24.55 6.83 -16.36
CA ASN A 134 23.74 7.65 -17.27
C ASN A 134 22.47 6.87 -17.65
N ALA A 135 21.38 7.59 -17.80
CA ALA A 135 20.07 7.01 -18.17
C ALA A 135 19.28 8.04 -18.98
N ASP A 136 18.33 7.56 -19.81
CA ASP A 136 17.35 8.44 -20.45
C ASP A 136 16.35 8.99 -19.43
N PHE A 137 15.96 8.12 -18.50
CA PHE A 137 14.99 8.42 -17.45
C PHE A 137 15.42 7.84 -16.11
N ILE A 138 15.03 8.53 -15.03
CA ILE A 138 15.23 8.08 -13.65
C ILE A 138 13.85 7.88 -13.02
N ILE A 139 13.65 6.74 -12.38
CA ILE A 139 12.37 6.39 -11.75
C ILE A 139 12.57 6.23 -10.25
N GLY A 140 12.00 7.17 -9.49
CA GLY A 140 12.02 7.18 -8.04
C GLY A 140 10.94 6.26 -7.47
N CYS A 141 11.34 5.03 -7.09
CA CYS A 141 10.54 4.08 -6.32
C CYS A 141 11.07 3.97 -4.88
N ASP A 142 11.68 5.04 -4.36
CA ASP A 142 12.53 5.08 -3.17
C ASP A 142 11.76 5.45 -1.88
N GLY A 143 10.43 5.44 -1.95
CA GLY A 143 9.56 5.66 -0.81
C GLY A 143 9.51 7.12 -0.34
N PHE A 144 8.80 7.35 0.76
CA PHE A 144 8.55 8.71 1.26
C PHE A 144 9.82 9.46 1.66
N HIS A 145 10.81 8.75 2.17
CA HIS A 145 12.09 9.32 2.64
C HIS A 145 13.23 9.21 1.60
N GLY A 146 12.87 8.85 0.36
CA GLY A 146 13.83 8.74 -0.73
C GLY A 146 14.39 10.08 -1.21
N VAL A 147 15.42 10.02 -2.05
CA VAL A 147 16.09 11.21 -2.58
C VAL A 147 15.36 11.79 -3.80
N SER A 148 14.59 10.97 -4.51
CA SER A 148 14.02 11.32 -5.81
C SER A 148 13.12 12.55 -5.74
N ARG A 149 12.12 12.55 -4.87
CA ARG A 149 11.22 13.71 -4.72
C ARG A 149 11.97 14.96 -4.30
N ASN A 150 12.96 14.83 -3.42
CA ASN A 150 13.75 15.95 -2.91
C ASN A 150 14.73 16.55 -3.94
N THR A 151 14.96 15.83 -5.06
CA THR A 151 15.76 16.34 -6.19
C THR A 151 14.95 17.33 -7.05
N ILE A 152 13.63 17.24 -7.03
CA ILE A 152 12.78 18.18 -7.77
C ILE A 152 12.73 19.51 -7.02
N PRO A 153 12.98 20.65 -7.70
CA PRO A 153 12.87 21.99 -7.09
C PRO A 153 11.48 22.19 -6.46
N LYS A 154 11.46 22.72 -5.24
CA LYS A 154 10.21 22.84 -4.44
C LYS A 154 9.13 23.67 -5.14
N GLU A 155 9.51 24.67 -5.92
CA GLU A 155 8.62 25.53 -6.70
C GLU A 155 8.01 24.83 -7.93
N LYS A 156 8.51 23.65 -8.28
CA LYS A 156 8.01 22.83 -9.42
C LYS A 156 7.02 21.76 -9.01
N ILE A 157 6.83 21.56 -7.72
CA ILE A 157 5.89 20.58 -7.18
C ILE A 157 5.02 21.21 -6.10
N LYS A 158 3.78 20.76 -6.01
CA LYS A 158 2.86 21.09 -4.93
C LYS A 158 2.61 19.84 -4.09
N THR A 159 2.66 19.97 -2.77
CA THR A 159 2.37 18.89 -1.84
C THR A 159 1.04 19.10 -1.16
N PHE A 160 0.30 18.01 -0.99
CA PHE A 160 -0.94 17.94 -0.22
C PHE A 160 -0.73 16.92 0.89
N GLU A 161 -0.88 17.33 2.13
CA GLU A 161 -0.66 16.46 3.27
C GLU A 161 -1.74 16.62 4.33
N ARG A 162 -2.13 15.49 4.91
CA ARG A 162 -2.95 15.42 6.12
C ARG A 162 -2.36 14.38 7.05
N VAL A 163 -1.90 14.81 8.21
CA VAL A 163 -1.48 13.93 9.30
C VAL A 163 -2.70 13.68 10.19
N TYR A 164 -2.96 12.42 10.53
CA TYR A 164 -4.04 12.06 11.44
C TYR A 164 -3.53 12.06 12.88
N PRO A 165 -4.35 12.49 13.87
CA PRO A 165 -3.91 12.65 15.26
C PRO A 165 -3.90 11.34 16.05
N PHE A 166 -3.62 10.23 15.39
CA PHE A 166 -3.55 8.89 15.96
C PHE A 166 -2.63 7.99 15.13
N ALA A 167 -2.28 6.87 15.73
CA ALA A 167 -1.48 5.83 15.10
C ALA A 167 -2.17 4.47 15.19
N TRP A 168 -1.70 3.51 14.41
CA TRP A 168 -2.02 2.10 14.54
C TRP A 168 -0.90 1.38 15.29
N LEU A 169 -1.22 0.88 16.46
CA LEU A 169 -0.38 -0.12 17.12
C LEU A 169 -0.77 -1.49 16.56
N GLY A 170 0.19 -2.17 15.98
CA GLY A 170 -0.03 -3.48 15.38
C GLY A 170 0.86 -4.54 15.98
N ILE A 171 0.33 -5.74 16.14
CA ILE A 171 1.09 -6.95 16.45
C ILE A 171 0.97 -7.97 15.33
N LEU A 172 2.03 -8.75 15.15
CA LEU A 172 2.03 -9.97 14.36
C LEU A 172 2.20 -11.13 15.33
N SER A 173 1.34 -12.15 15.25
CA SER A 173 1.36 -13.31 16.14
C SER A 173 1.23 -14.59 15.34
N GLU A 174 1.98 -15.62 15.73
CA GLU A 174 1.87 -16.98 15.20
C GLU A 174 0.65 -17.69 15.79
N THR A 175 -0.52 -17.14 15.49
CA THR A 175 -1.82 -17.67 15.90
C THR A 175 -2.73 -17.80 14.68
N PRO A 176 -3.66 -18.77 14.66
CA PRO A 176 -4.69 -18.83 13.64
C PRO A 176 -5.46 -17.51 13.55
N PRO A 177 -5.91 -17.11 12.35
CA PRO A 177 -6.73 -15.91 12.19
C PRO A 177 -8.08 -16.08 12.88
N ILE A 178 -8.58 -14.99 13.47
CA ILE A 178 -9.94 -14.93 14.04
C ILE A 178 -11.03 -15.10 12.98
N SER A 179 -10.72 -14.76 11.74
CA SER A 179 -11.58 -14.88 10.57
C SER A 179 -10.71 -14.99 9.32
N GLU A 180 -11.21 -15.69 8.31
CA GLU A 180 -10.57 -15.73 6.99
C GLU A 180 -10.57 -14.34 6.33
N GLU A 181 -11.64 -13.56 6.49
CA GLU A 181 -11.75 -12.20 5.93
C GLU A 181 -11.37 -11.14 6.97
N LEU A 182 -11.04 -9.93 6.48
CA LEU A 182 -10.70 -8.81 7.35
C LEU A 182 -11.92 -8.34 8.14
N ILE A 183 -11.70 -8.04 9.43
CA ILE A 183 -12.69 -7.42 10.31
C ILE A 183 -12.26 -5.99 10.61
N TYR A 184 -13.08 -5.02 10.19
CA TYR A 184 -12.92 -3.60 10.50
C TYR A 184 -13.91 -3.19 11.60
N ALA A 185 -13.44 -2.76 12.73
CA ALA A 185 -14.28 -2.43 13.86
C ALA A 185 -14.18 -0.94 14.24
N ASN A 186 -15.32 -0.25 14.19
CA ASN A 186 -15.50 1.05 14.84
C ASN A 186 -16.01 0.81 16.27
N HIS A 187 -15.27 1.26 17.25
CA HIS A 187 -15.62 1.15 18.67
C HIS A 187 -15.41 2.47 19.39
N LYS A 188 -16.15 2.71 20.49
CA LYS A 188 -16.08 3.95 21.30
C LYS A 188 -14.67 4.28 21.84
N THR A 189 -13.78 3.27 21.95
CA THR A 189 -12.39 3.45 22.38
C THR A 189 -11.41 3.55 21.19
N GLY A 190 -11.90 3.53 19.98
CA GLY A 190 -11.13 3.65 18.75
C GLY A 190 -11.20 2.39 17.86
N PHE A 191 -10.64 2.49 16.70
CA PHE A 191 -10.61 1.49 15.66
C PHE A 191 -9.85 0.20 16.06
N ALA A 192 -10.29 -0.94 15.51
CA ALA A 192 -9.51 -2.18 15.47
C ALA A 192 -9.64 -2.86 14.12
N LEU A 193 -8.61 -3.63 13.76
CA LEU A 193 -8.55 -4.43 12.54
C LEU A 193 -7.97 -5.81 12.86
N ALA A 194 -8.66 -6.84 12.43
CA ALA A 194 -8.12 -8.20 12.37
C ALA A 194 -7.86 -8.59 10.92
N SER A 195 -6.71 -9.20 10.66
CA SER A 195 -6.27 -9.57 9.32
C SER A 195 -5.47 -10.86 9.33
N MET A 196 -5.91 -11.81 8.54
CA MET A 196 -5.17 -13.00 8.19
C MET A 196 -3.89 -12.66 7.43
N ARG A 197 -2.81 -13.42 7.66
CA ARG A 197 -1.61 -13.45 6.82
C ARG A 197 -1.44 -14.81 6.15
N ASN A 198 -1.67 -15.86 6.92
CA ASN A 198 -1.84 -17.24 6.48
C ASN A 198 -2.61 -18.00 7.56
N GLU A 199 -2.76 -19.32 7.42
CA GLU A 199 -3.52 -20.15 8.34
C GLU A 199 -3.01 -20.14 9.79
N ASN A 200 -1.73 -19.80 10.01
CA ASN A 200 -1.06 -19.82 11.31
C ASN A 200 -0.43 -18.47 11.68
N LEU A 201 -0.72 -17.42 10.93
CA LEU A 201 -0.13 -16.09 11.15
C LEU A 201 -1.19 -15.01 11.01
N SER A 202 -1.36 -14.23 12.08
CA SER A 202 -2.38 -13.17 12.15
C SER A 202 -1.77 -11.81 12.49
N ARG A 203 -2.33 -10.78 11.91
CA ARG A 203 -1.98 -9.39 12.18
C ARG A 203 -3.19 -8.65 12.72
N TYR A 204 -3.01 -8.04 13.89
CA TYR A 204 -4.03 -7.21 14.52
C TYR A 204 -3.54 -5.78 14.67
N TYR A 205 -4.45 -4.83 14.56
CA TYR A 205 -4.18 -3.42 14.79
C TYR A 205 -5.23 -2.81 15.71
N ILE A 206 -4.79 -1.89 16.55
CA ILE A 206 -5.67 -1.00 17.32
C ILE A 206 -5.24 0.45 17.11
N GLN A 207 -6.22 1.33 17.11
CA GLN A 207 -5.97 2.76 17.18
C GLN A 207 -5.45 3.15 18.56
N THR A 208 -4.37 3.96 18.58
CA THR A 208 -3.77 4.52 19.79
C THR A 208 -3.43 5.99 19.59
N SER A 209 -3.00 6.69 20.65
CA SER A 209 -2.35 8.00 20.51
C SER A 209 -1.08 7.88 19.67
N ILE A 210 -0.73 8.96 18.97
CA ILE A 210 0.52 9.05 18.21
C ILE A 210 1.76 9.05 19.12
N ASP A 211 1.60 9.41 20.40
CA ASP A 211 2.68 9.52 21.39
C ASP A 211 2.96 8.21 22.12
N GLU A 212 2.17 7.16 21.90
CA GLU A 212 2.35 5.84 22.52
C GLU A 212 3.65 5.19 22.04
N LYS A 213 4.26 4.37 22.92
CA LYS A 213 5.46 3.61 22.60
C LYS A 213 5.17 2.11 22.63
N THR A 214 5.68 1.39 21.65
CA THR A 214 5.49 -0.08 21.58
C THR A 214 5.99 -0.81 22.83
N THR A 215 7.01 -0.27 23.50
CA THR A 215 7.59 -0.82 24.74
C THR A 215 6.66 -0.73 25.96
N GLU A 216 5.66 0.14 25.93
CA GLU A 216 4.68 0.34 27.00
C GLU A 216 3.45 -0.58 26.84
N TRP A 217 3.42 -1.39 25.79
CA TRP A 217 2.34 -2.30 25.47
C TRP A 217 2.78 -3.75 25.65
N SER A 218 2.34 -4.40 26.72
CA SER A 218 2.43 -5.87 26.83
C SER A 218 1.46 -6.54 25.85
N ASP A 219 1.71 -7.81 25.53
CA ASP A 219 0.80 -8.57 24.67
C ASP A 219 -0.57 -8.71 25.33
N ASP A 220 -0.63 -8.95 26.66
CA ASP A 220 -1.89 -9.01 27.40
C ASP A 220 -2.71 -7.72 27.31
N ARG A 221 -2.05 -6.55 27.46
CA ARG A 221 -2.71 -5.25 27.29
C ARG A 221 -3.29 -5.12 25.87
N PHE A 222 -2.52 -5.51 24.86
CA PHE A 222 -2.96 -5.45 23.48
C PHE A 222 -4.16 -6.38 23.22
N TRP A 223 -4.07 -7.63 23.65
CA TRP A 223 -5.14 -8.61 23.46
C TRP A 223 -6.43 -8.21 24.21
N ASN A 224 -6.31 -7.61 25.39
CA ASN A 224 -7.47 -7.09 26.11
C ASN A 224 -8.15 -5.94 25.35
N GLU A 225 -7.38 -5.08 24.67
CA GLU A 225 -7.96 -4.02 23.84
C GLU A 225 -8.61 -4.57 22.56
N ILE A 226 -8.02 -5.59 21.94
CA ILE A 226 -8.63 -6.28 20.79
C ILE A 226 -9.97 -6.91 21.19
N LYS A 227 -10.02 -7.65 22.31
CA LYS A 227 -11.26 -8.28 22.80
C LYS A 227 -12.39 -7.27 23.07
N LYS A 228 -12.06 -6.05 23.49
CA LYS A 228 -13.05 -5.00 23.72
C LYS A 228 -13.64 -4.41 22.43
N ARG A 229 -12.87 -4.42 21.33
CA ARG A 229 -13.19 -3.67 20.10
C ARG A 229 -13.75 -4.52 18.99
N LEU A 230 -13.41 -5.81 18.95
CA LEU A 230 -13.91 -6.73 17.93
C LEU A 230 -15.35 -7.19 18.26
N PRO A 231 -16.12 -7.63 17.24
CA PRO A 231 -17.46 -8.17 17.44
C PRO A 231 -17.46 -9.39 18.35
N GLU A 232 -18.43 -9.47 19.28
CA GLU A 232 -18.54 -10.55 20.25
C GLU A 232 -18.61 -11.93 19.58
N GLU A 233 -19.36 -12.04 18.50
CA GLU A 233 -19.52 -13.28 17.74
C GLU A 233 -18.21 -13.81 17.13
N SER A 234 -17.22 -12.94 16.88
CA SER A 234 -15.93 -13.38 16.37
C SER A 234 -14.96 -13.82 17.47
N LEU A 235 -15.17 -13.41 18.73
CA LEU A 235 -14.25 -13.67 19.83
C LEU A 235 -14.12 -15.14 20.20
N GLU A 236 -15.11 -15.98 19.88
CA GLU A 236 -15.05 -17.42 20.08
C GLU A 236 -13.89 -18.08 19.32
N ASN A 237 -13.50 -17.49 18.18
CA ASN A 237 -12.41 -17.95 17.33
C ASN A 237 -11.06 -17.27 17.68
N LEU A 238 -11.04 -16.33 18.62
CA LEU A 238 -9.82 -15.58 18.93
C LEU A 238 -8.81 -16.42 19.71
N VAL A 239 -7.73 -16.78 19.04
CA VAL A 239 -6.55 -17.37 19.67
C VAL A 239 -5.53 -16.27 19.95
N THR A 240 -5.15 -16.10 21.21
CA THR A 240 -4.11 -15.14 21.62
C THR A 240 -2.76 -15.83 21.78
N GLY A 241 -1.68 -15.15 21.52
CA GLY A 241 -0.31 -15.66 21.64
C GLY A 241 0.73 -14.55 21.74
N PRO A 242 2.01 -14.89 21.88
CA PRO A 242 3.07 -13.89 21.92
C PRO A 242 3.17 -13.14 20.59
N SER A 243 3.49 -11.85 20.65
CA SER A 243 3.80 -11.08 19.46
C SER A 243 5.23 -11.36 18.98
N ILE A 244 5.38 -11.72 17.70
CA ILE A 244 6.70 -11.83 17.05
C ILE A 244 7.18 -10.50 16.46
N GLU A 245 6.26 -9.57 16.22
CA GLU A 245 6.53 -8.19 15.81
C GLU A 245 5.50 -7.25 16.45
N LYS A 246 5.97 -6.11 16.90
CA LYS A 246 5.13 -5.01 17.40
C LYS A 246 5.56 -3.71 16.74
N SER A 247 4.63 -2.96 16.17
CA SER A 247 4.92 -1.73 15.43
C SER A 247 3.89 -0.65 15.70
N LEU A 248 4.34 0.61 15.65
CA LEU A 248 3.48 1.78 15.69
C LEU A 248 3.59 2.51 14.36
N ALA A 249 2.47 2.74 13.70
CA ALA A 249 2.38 3.38 12.40
C ALA A 249 1.51 4.64 12.47
N PRO A 250 2.09 5.85 12.50
CA PRO A 250 1.34 7.09 12.32
C PRO A 250 0.65 7.13 10.96
N LEU A 251 -0.60 7.60 10.92
CA LEU A 251 -1.36 7.67 9.69
C LEU A 251 -1.22 9.04 9.02
N ARG A 252 -1.08 9.01 7.70
CA ARG A 252 -1.08 10.22 6.87
C ARG A 252 -1.65 9.98 5.48
N SER A 253 -2.19 11.02 4.89
CA SER A 253 -2.40 11.14 3.45
C SER A 253 -1.38 12.12 2.91
N PHE A 254 -0.74 11.80 1.80
CA PHE A 254 0.24 12.66 1.14
C PHE A 254 0.15 12.47 -0.36
N VAL A 255 0.22 13.57 -1.12
CA VAL A 255 0.31 13.55 -2.58
C VAL A 255 1.23 14.67 -3.03
N VAL A 256 2.06 14.40 -4.03
CA VAL A 256 2.83 15.41 -4.74
C VAL A 256 2.33 15.56 -6.19
N GLU A 257 2.20 16.78 -6.64
CA GLU A 257 1.81 17.12 -8.01
C GLU A 257 2.80 18.13 -8.63
N PRO A 258 3.25 17.86 -9.86
CA PRO A 258 3.10 16.64 -10.67
C PRO A 258 3.95 15.47 -10.10
N MET A 259 3.67 14.24 -10.55
CA MET A 259 4.46 13.04 -10.21
C MET A 259 5.67 12.85 -11.14
N SER A 260 6.06 13.86 -11.87
CA SER A 260 7.23 13.86 -12.75
C SER A 260 7.75 15.27 -12.99
N TYR A 261 9.06 15.40 -13.15
CA TYR A 261 9.71 16.65 -13.55
C TYR A 261 10.98 16.36 -14.36
N GLY A 262 11.09 16.97 -15.54
CA GLY A 262 12.16 16.63 -16.47
C GLY A 262 12.12 15.16 -16.85
N ASN A 263 13.25 14.49 -16.66
CA ASN A 263 13.40 13.06 -16.91
C ASN A 263 13.30 12.21 -15.64
N LEU A 264 12.77 12.77 -14.54
CA LEU A 264 12.53 12.08 -13.26
C LEU A 264 11.03 11.82 -13.08
N PHE A 265 10.68 10.56 -12.79
CA PHE A 265 9.33 10.10 -12.48
C PHE A 265 9.26 9.56 -11.07
N LEU A 266 8.19 9.88 -10.33
CA LEU A 266 7.93 9.39 -8.97
C LEU A 266 6.85 8.32 -9.02
N VAL A 267 7.04 7.21 -8.29
CA VAL A 267 6.15 6.04 -8.27
C VAL A 267 5.92 5.60 -6.82
N GLY A 268 4.68 5.27 -6.48
CA GLY A 268 4.32 4.77 -5.16
C GLY A 268 4.58 5.79 -4.04
N ASP A 269 5.12 5.33 -2.91
CA ASP A 269 5.33 6.16 -1.72
C ASP A 269 6.30 7.34 -1.93
N ALA A 270 7.05 7.38 -3.04
CA ALA A 270 7.82 8.55 -3.43
C ALA A 270 6.92 9.73 -3.84
N ALA A 271 5.73 9.43 -4.39
CA ALA A 271 4.75 10.40 -4.87
C ALA A 271 3.53 10.56 -3.96
N HIS A 272 3.06 9.50 -3.33
CA HIS A 272 1.82 9.52 -2.53
C HIS A 272 1.83 8.48 -1.41
N ILE A 273 1.16 8.82 -0.31
CA ILE A 273 0.86 7.91 0.80
C ILE A 273 -0.64 7.96 1.07
N VAL A 274 -1.23 6.81 1.31
CA VAL A 274 -2.62 6.66 1.74
C VAL A 274 -2.68 6.02 3.13
N PRO A 275 -3.66 6.37 3.97
CA PRO A 275 -3.91 5.62 5.19
C PRO A 275 -4.11 4.14 4.88
N PRO A 276 -3.59 3.23 5.70
CA PRO A 276 -3.68 1.79 5.44
C PRO A 276 -5.11 1.24 5.52
N THR A 277 -6.06 2.00 6.07
CA THR A 277 -7.46 1.61 6.27
C THR A 277 -8.13 1.08 5.01
N GLY A 278 -7.85 1.69 3.85
CA GLY A 278 -8.42 1.27 2.57
C GLY A 278 -7.63 0.19 1.82
N ALA A 279 -6.49 -0.27 2.35
CA ALA A 279 -5.57 -1.22 1.69
C ALA A 279 -5.13 -0.79 0.27
N LYS A 280 -4.95 0.52 0.02
CA LYS A 280 -4.71 1.09 -1.33
C LYS A 280 -3.24 1.29 -1.70
N GLY A 281 -2.33 1.44 -0.74
CA GLY A 281 -0.97 1.91 -1.02
C GLY A 281 -0.21 1.06 -2.03
N LEU A 282 -0.15 -0.25 -1.82
CA LEU A 282 0.52 -1.19 -2.73
C LEU A 282 -0.13 -1.20 -4.12
N ASN A 283 -1.45 -1.21 -4.17
CA ASN A 283 -2.21 -1.25 -5.42
C ASN A 283 -2.05 0.04 -6.24
N LEU A 284 -1.96 1.20 -5.59
CA LEU A 284 -1.63 2.46 -6.24
C LEU A 284 -0.23 2.43 -6.85
N ALA A 285 0.77 1.94 -6.11
CA ALA A 285 2.12 1.80 -6.65
C ALA A 285 2.15 0.91 -7.90
N PHE A 286 1.36 -0.17 -7.93
CA PHE A 286 1.23 -1.02 -9.13
C PHE A 286 0.52 -0.30 -10.28
N SER A 287 -0.50 0.53 -10.01
CA SER A 287 -1.14 1.32 -11.07
C SER A 287 -0.21 2.38 -11.66
N ASP A 288 0.60 3.03 -10.82
CA ASP A 288 1.64 3.95 -11.30
C ASP A 288 2.62 3.25 -12.22
N VAL A 289 3.08 2.05 -11.80
CA VAL A 289 3.96 1.20 -12.63
C VAL A 289 3.31 0.91 -13.98
N ASN A 290 2.03 0.54 -14.01
CA ASN A 290 1.32 0.27 -15.26
C ASN A 290 1.30 1.49 -16.18
N TYR A 291 0.87 2.64 -15.65
CA TYR A 291 0.78 3.88 -16.44
C TYR A 291 2.14 4.36 -16.93
N LEU A 292 3.19 4.23 -16.11
CA LEU A 292 4.53 4.64 -16.53
C LEU A 292 5.14 3.71 -17.57
N VAL A 293 4.94 2.39 -17.43
CA VAL A 293 5.41 1.42 -18.44
C VAL A 293 4.74 1.68 -19.78
N GLU A 294 3.42 1.86 -19.83
CA GLU A 294 2.70 2.20 -21.07
C GLU A 294 3.20 3.52 -21.67
N THR A 295 3.43 4.52 -20.83
CA THR A 295 3.94 5.84 -21.27
C THR A 295 5.36 5.74 -21.84
N LEU A 296 6.25 4.96 -21.21
CA LEU A 296 7.60 4.78 -21.71
C LEU A 296 7.63 3.91 -22.97
N GLU A 297 6.79 2.89 -23.07
CA GLU A 297 6.63 2.07 -24.28
C GLU A 297 6.24 2.97 -25.48
N GLU A 298 5.19 3.79 -25.33
CA GLU A 298 4.75 4.76 -26.35
C GLU A 298 5.89 5.72 -26.72
N TYR A 299 6.60 6.27 -25.71
CA TYR A 299 7.73 7.16 -25.97
C TYR A 299 8.84 6.50 -26.78
N TYR A 300 9.25 5.28 -26.45
CA TYR A 300 10.34 4.62 -27.17
C TYR A 300 9.95 4.17 -28.58
N GLN A 301 8.67 3.88 -28.80
CA GLN A 301 8.13 3.56 -30.14
C GLN A 301 8.03 4.81 -31.02
N GLU A 302 7.47 5.90 -30.50
CA GLU A 302 7.16 7.10 -31.29
C GLU A 302 8.27 8.18 -31.22
N LYS A 303 9.17 8.10 -30.25
CA LYS A 303 10.18 9.15 -29.92
C LYS A 303 9.55 10.53 -29.63
N ASN A 304 8.29 10.54 -29.20
CA ASN A 304 7.52 11.75 -28.92
C ASN A 304 7.53 12.07 -27.42
N LYS A 305 8.25 13.12 -27.03
CA LYS A 305 8.36 13.55 -25.62
C LYS A 305 7.04 14.02 -25.00
N THR A 306 6.07 14.44 -25.82
CA THR A 306 4.79 14.95 -25.29
C THR A 306 3.99 13.87 -24.56
N VAL A 307 4.19 12.59 -24.92
CA VAL A 307 3.52 11.46 -24.24
C VAL A 307 3.91 11.31 -22.78
N LEU A 308 5.13 11.72 -22.41
CA LEU A 308 5.65 11.61 -21.03
C LEU A 308 4.78 12.38 -20.01
N SER A 309 4.15 13.47 -20.45
CA SER A 309 3.22 14.25 -19.60
C SER A 309 1.93 13.51 -19.25
N LYS A 310 1.57 12.46 -20.01
CA LYS A 310 0.36 11.65 -19.76
C LYS A 310 0.45 10.87 -18.44
N TYR A 311 1.66 10.45 -18.05
CA TYR A 311 1.88 9.67 -16.84
C TYR A 311 1.30 10.33 -15.59
N SER A 312 1.78 11.52 -15.26
CA SER A 312 1.37 12.21 -14.04
C SER A 312 -0.14 12.46 -14.01
N LYS A 313 -0.74 12.85 -15.13
CA LYS A 313 -2.19 13.09 -15.23
C LYS A 313 -3.01 11.81 -14.98
N ARG A 314 -2.62 10.69 -15.59
CA ARG A 314 -3.32 9.40 -15.42
C ARG A 314 -3.17 8.88 -14.00
N ALA A 315 -1.95 8.89 -13.45
CA ALA A 315 -1.67 8.42 -12.10
C ALA A 315 -2.43 9.24 -11.05
N LEU A 316 -2.37 10.57 -11.10
CA LEU A 316 -3.05 11.46 -10.16
C LEU A 316 -4.58 11.30 -10.19
N ASN A 317 -5.19 11.07 -11.34
CA ASN A 317 -6.63 10.80 -11.41
C ASN A 317 -7.03 9.57 -10.57
N ARG A 318 -6.22 8.51 -10.57
CA ARG A 318 -6.45 7.32 -9.74
C ARG A 318 -6.06 7.57 -8.28
N VAL A 319 -4.92 8.19 -8.04
CA VAL A 319 -4.41 8.52 -6.70
C VAL A 319 -5.46 9.27 -5.90
N TRP A 320 -6.06 10.32 -6.46
CA TRP A 320 -7.08 11.10 -5.75
C TRP A 320 -8.35 10.33 -5.44
N LYS A 321 -8.77 9.42 -6.32
CA LYS A 321 -9.92 8.54 -6.04
C LYS A 321 -9.63 7.59 -4.87
N ALA A 322 -8.44 7.01 -4.84
CA ALA A 322 -8.02 6.12 -3.75
C ALA A 322 -7.77 6.87 -2.44
N ILE A 323 -7.20 8.08 -2.48
CA ILE A 323 -7.06 8.97 -1.32
C ILE A 323 -8.45 9.30 -0.75
N ARG A 324 -9.41 9.69 -1.60
CA ARG A 324 -10.79 9.96 -1.18
C ARG A 324 -11.40 8.77 -0.42
N PHE A 325 -11.28 7.57 -0.98
CA PHE A 325 -11.83 6.37 -0.35
C PHE A 325 -11.12 6.03 0.97
N SER A 326 -9.78 6.04 0.98
CA SER A 326 -9.00 5.76 2.19
C SER A 326 -9.23 6.82 3.28
N TRP A 327 -9.38 8.08 2.91
CA TRP A 327 -9.73 9.17 3.81
C TRP A 327 -11.13 8.95 4.41
N TRP A 328 -12.12 8.65 3.57
CA TRP A 328 -13.48 8.38 4.02
C TRP A 328 -13.52 7.18 4.98
N MET A 329 -12.88 6.05 4.65
CA MET A 329 -12.76 4.92 5.59
C MET A 329 -12.09 5.33 6.90
N THR A 330 -11.03 6.15 6.83
CA THR A 330 -10.32 6.59 8.03
C THR A 330 -11.22 7.46 8.91
N VAL A 331 -11.96 8.40 8.35
CA VAL A 331 -12.85 9.26 9.15
C VAL A 331 -14.09 8.52 9.65
N THR A 332 -14.55 7.50 8.94
CA THR A 332 -15.71 6.70 9.33
C THR A 332 -15.40 5.70 10.46
N PHE A 333 -14.22 5.07 10.42
CA PHE A 333 -13.91 3.96 11.35
C PHE A 333 -13.07 4.38 12.55
N HIS A 334 -12.40 5.55 12.55
CA HIS A 334 -11.53 5.97 13.65
C HIS A 334 -12.18 7.00 14.54
N LYS A 335 -11.81 6.97 15.82
CA LYS A 335 -12.19 7.99 16.78
C LYS A 335 -11.18 9.15 16.76
N PHE A 336 -11.67 10.37 16.59
CA PHE A 336 -10.85 11.58 16.65
C PHE A 336 -10.80 12.17 18.07
N PRO A 337 -9.67 12.76 18.50
CA PRO A 337 -9.50 13.22 19.88
C PRO A 337 -10.57 14.20 20.35
N ASN A 338 -11.03 15.11 19.53
CA ASN A 338 -12.03 16.12 19.86
C ASN A 338 -13.37 15.87 19.17
N GLN A 339 -13.69 14.60 18.92
CA GLN A 339 -14.92 14.19 18.27
C GLN A 339 -16.12 14.48 19.16
N SER A 340 -17.10 15.21 18.64
CA SER A 340 -18.36 15.48 19.30
C SER A 340 -19.30 14.26 19.23
N ASP A 341 -20.35 14.27 20.06
CA ASP A 341 -21.41 13.25 19.97
C ASP A 341 -22.11 13.28 18.60
N PHE A 342 -22.18 14.46 17.97
CA PHE A 342 -22.71 14.59 16.61
C PHE A 342 -21.81 13.87 15.59
N ASP A 343 -20.49 14.07 15.65
CA ASP A 343 -19.55 13.40 14.74
C ASP A 343 -19.61 11.88 14.89
N GLN A 344 -19.70 11.41 16.15
CA GLN A 344 -19.86 9.99 16.43
C GLN A 344 -21.18 9.46 15.83
N LYS A 345 -22.28 10.21 16.00
CA LYS A 345 -23.58 9.81 15.44
C LYS A 345 -23.53 9.76 13.90
N MET A 346 -22.79 10.66 13.25
CA MET A 346 -22.61 10.62 11.80
C MET A 346 -21.84 9.38 11.35
N GLN A 347 -20.79 8.99 12.06
CA GLN A 347 -20.05 7.74 11.78
C GLN A 347 -20.95 6.51 11.92
N GLU A 348 -21.72 6.45 13.02
CA GLU A 348 -22.68 5.36 13.25
C GLU A 348 -23.72 5.28 12.14
N THR A 349 -24.31 6.42 11.77
CA THR A 349 -25.32 6.50 10.72
C THR A 349 -24.75 6.09 9.35
N GLU A 350 -23.49 6.45 9.05
CA GLU A 350 -22.83 6.05 7.82
C GLU A 350 -22.63 4.53 7.75
N ILE A 351 -22.22 3.89 8.85
CA ILE A 351 -22.06 2.43 8.90
C ILE A 351 -23.43 1.74 8.84
N GLU A 352 -24.45 2.26 9.53
CA GLU A 352 -25.83 1.77 9.46
C GLU A 352 -26.41 1.91 8.03
N TYR A 353 -26.07 3.00 7.32
CA TYR A 353 -26.46 3.18 5.93
C TYR A 353 -25.80 2.15 5.01
N LEU A 354 -24.50 1.85 5.22
CA LEU A 354 -23.84 0.76 4.51
C LEU A 354 -24.49 -0.60 4.77
N GLU A 355 -24.89 -0.88 6.01
CA GLU A 355 -25.57 -2.14 6.35
C GLU A 355 -26.90 -2.32 5.60
N ASN A 356 -27.66 -1.24 5.44
CA ASN A 356 -29.04 -1.28 4.97
C ASN A 356 -29.25 -0.89 3.50
N SER A 357 -28.19 -0.45 2.80
CA SER A 357 -28.29 0.01 1.40
C SER A 357 -27.39 -0.78 0.45
N GLU A 358 -28.00 -1.61 -0.39
CA GLU A 358 -27.24 -2.37 -1.40
C GLU A 358 -26.49 -1.45 -2.37
N VAL A 359 -27.01 -0.27 -2.69
CA VAL A 359 -26.33 0.73 -3.55
C VAL A 359 -25.07 1.25 -2.87
N ALA A 360 -25.15 1.56 -1.57
CA ALA A 360 -23.97 2.00 -0.79
C ALA A 360 -22.94 0.87 -0.69
N GLN A 361 -23.37 -0.36 -0.46
CA GLN A 361 -22.49 -1.53 -0.43
C GLN A 361 -21.80 -1.76 -1.78
N LYS A 362 -22.49 -1.64 -2.90
CA LYS A 362 -21.90 -1.74 -4.24
C LYS A 362 -20.85 -0.65 -4.48
N SER A 363 -21.16 0.59 -4.13
CA SER A 363 -20.21 1.70 -4.26
C SER A 363 -18.98 1.49 -3.37
N PHE A 364 -19.16 1.01 -2.14
CA PHE A 364 -18.05 0.63 -1.27
C PHE A 364 -17.22 -0.49 -1.89
N ALA A 365 -17.87 -1.57 -2.32
CA ALA A 365 -17.23 -2.75 -2.89
C ALA A 365 -16.35 -2.40 -4.10
N GLU A 366 -16.86 -1.60 -5.06
CA GLU A 366 -16.09 -1.14 -6.22
C GLU A 366 -14.80 -0.38 -5.82
N ASN A 367 -14.91 0.51 -4.82
CA ASN A 367 -13.76 1.23 -4.32
C ASN A 367 -12.78 0.33 -3.56
N TYR A 368 -13.30 -0.66 -2.79
CA TYR A 368 -12.47 -1.57 -1.99
C TYR A 368 -11.71 -2.59 -2.84
N VAL A 369 -12.37 -3.24 -3.80
CA VAL A 369 -11.71 -4.22 -4.68
C VAL A 369 -10.84 -3.57 -5.75
N GLY A 370 -10.96 -2.26 -5.94
CA GLY A 370 -10.13 -1.43 -6.81
C GLY A 370 -10.82 -1.03 -8.12
N LEU A 371 -10.85 0.26 -8.36
CA LEU A 371 -11.30 0.80 -9.64
C LEU A 371 -10.37 0.33 -10.77
N PRO A 372 -10.83 0.18 -12.01
CA PRO A 372 -10.00 -0.17 -13.16
C PRO A 372 -8.81 0.79 -13.36
N PHE A 373 -7.71 0.28 -13.94
CA PHE A 373 -6.52 1.07 -14.30
C PHE A 373 -6.78 1.93 -15.53
#